data_233c1a94dcb69b97da4ccd836a898a90
#
_entry.id   233c1a94dcb69b97da4ccd836a898a90
#
_cell.length_a   1.000
_cell.length_b   1.000
_cell.length_c   1.000
_cell.angle_alpha   90.00
_cell.angle_beta   90.00
_cell.angle_gamma   90.00
#
_symmetry.space_group_name_H-M   'P 1'
#
loop_
_entity.id
_entity.type
_entity.pdbx_description
1 polymer ?
#
loop_
_entity_poly.entity_id
_entity_poly.type
_entity_poly.pdbx_seq_one_letter_code
_entity_poly.pdbx_strand_id
1 'polypeptide(L)'
;MKLYMMRHGETAWNAENRILGSTDIPLNEKGREQARVAAEKLASTDIDVIYTSCLSRAMETGLAVASLQKDCQVFHLECLNENDFGEFEGQDRLSEEYQREKRNCFKRYPGGESFLDVAARVYPFIKNLLSDPSLQDKTVLIVSHGGICRVISSYFRDMENEEFITFAMPNCGYEQIY
;
A
#
# COMPACT_ATOMS: atom_id res chain seq x y z
N MET A 1 -12.35 -12.35 -11.40
CA MET A 1 -11.29 -11.35 -11.14
C MET A 1 -10.17 -11.99 -10.36
N LYS A 2 -8.90 -11.63 -10.64
CA LYS A 2 -7.76 -11.88 -9.75
C LYS A 2 -7.32 -10.55 -9.17
N LEU A 3 -7.11 -10.48 -7.87
CA LEU A 3 -6.69 -9.24 -7.20
C LEU A 3 -5.35 -9.45 -6.49
N TYR A 4 -4.39 -8.61 -6.83
CA TYR A 4 -3.09 -8.55 -6.19
C TYR A 4 -2.94 -7.25 -5.40
N MET A 5 -2.21 -7.28 -4.31
CA MET A 5 -1.74 -6.06 -3.66
C MET A 5 -0.21 -6.05 -3.60
N MET A 6 0.37 -4.85 -3.64
CA MET A 6 1.81 -4.61 -3.61
C MET A 6 2.11 -3.38 -2.76
N ARG A 7 3.18 -3.43 -2.00
CA ARG A 7 3.77 -2.25 -1.35
C ARG A 7 4.75 -1.56 -2.29
N HIS A 8 4.77 -0.22 -2.27
CA HIS A 8 5.75 0.59 -3.00
C HIS A 8 7.21 0.21 -2.72
N GLY A 9 8.14 0.56 -3.62
CA GLY A 9 9.58 0.40 -3.46
C GLY A 9 10.18 1.26 -2.34
N GLU A 10 11.44 1.04 -2.00
CA GLU A 10 12.13 1.73 -0.91
C GLU A 10 12.27 3.24 -1.18
N THR A 11 12.10 4.06 -0.13
CA THR A 11 12.36 5.50 -0.11
C THR A 11 13.54 5.80 0.82
N ALA A 12 14.06 7.04 0.79
CA ALA A 12 15.10 7.47 1.73
C ALA A 12 14.65 7.28 3.19
N TRP A 13 13.41 7.65 3.52
CA TRP A 13 12.89 7.48 4.89
C TRP A 13 12.72 6.03 5.30
N ASN A 14 12.42 5.13 4.37
CA ASN A 14 12.43 3.68 4.68
C ASN A 14 13.84 3.19 5.03
N ALA A 15 14.85 3.61 4.26
CA ALA A 15 16.25 3.25 4.50
C ALA A 15 16.78 3.81 5.85
N GLU A 16 16.31 5.00 6.23
CA GLU A 16 16.63 5.67 7.50
C GLU A 16 15.76 5.18 8.68
N ASN A 17 14.87 4.21 8.45
CA ASN A 17 13.93 3.70 9.45
C ASN A 17 13.00 4.80 10.05
N ARG A 18 12.64 5.80 9.26
CA ARG A 18 11.72 6.88 9.64
C ARG A 18 10.28 6.52 9.31
N ILE A 19 9.35 7.03 10.11
CA ILE A 19 7.91 6.86 9.89
C ILE A 19 7.51 7.65 8.65
N LEU A 20 6.93 6.96 7.68
CA LEU A 20 6.50 7.51 6.42
C LEU A 20 5.00 7.26 6.25
N GLY A 21 4.23 8.32 6.30
CA GLY A 21 2.79 8.34 6.14
C GLY A 21 2.34 9.12 4.92
N SER A 22 1.55 10.18 5.15
CA SER A 22 1.01 11.07 4.11
C SER A 22 2.07 11.92 3.42
N THR A 23 3.21 12.17 4.07
CA THR A 23 4.35 12.91 3.48
C THR A 23 4.83 12.22 2.20
N ASP A 24 4.94 12.98 1.11
CA ASP A 24 5.33 12.44 -0.18
C ASP A 24 6.85 12.45 -0.37
N ILE A 25 7.47 11.30 -0.14
CA ILE A 25 8.90 11.02 -0.37
C ILE A 25 9.01 10.06 -1.55
N PRO A 26 9.77 10.39 -2.60
CA PRO A 26 9.91 9.54 -3.79
C PRO A 26 10.74 8.28 -3.52
N LEU A 27 10.75 7.34 -4.47
CA LEU A 27 11.64 6.19 -4.44
C LEU A 27 13.11 6.63 -4.43
N ASN A 28 13.94 5.92 -3.68
CA ASN A 28 15.40 6.00 -3.84
C ASN A 28 15.86 5.08 -4.99
N GLU A 29 17.16 5.05 -5.29
CA GLU A 29 17.69 4.21 -6.37
C GLU A 29 17.38 2.72 -6.16
N LYS A 30 17.51 2.24 -4.92
CA LYS A 30 17.19 0.86 -4.56
C LYS A 30 15.70 0.57 -4.74
N GLY A 31 14.82 1.52 -4.40
CA GLY A 31 13.37 1.38 -4.60
C GLY A 31 12.99 1.30 -6.07
N ARG A 32 13.63 2.08 -6.94
CA ARG A 32 13.43 1.97 -8.40
C ARG A 32 13.90 0.63 -8.93
N GLU A 33 15.04 0.11 -8.47
CA GLU A 33 15.51 -1.21 -8.84
C GLU A 33 14.58 -2.31 -8.32
N GLN A 34 14.07 -2.21 -7.09
CA GLN A 34 13.05 -3.12 -6.56
C GLN A 34 11.78 -3.11 -7.43
N ALA A 35 11.31 -1.94 -7.84
CA ALA A 35 10.14 -1.80 -8.71
C ALA A 35 10.37 -2.43 -10.09
N ARG A 36 11.56 -2.24 -10.69
CA ARG A 36 11.95 -2.87 -11.95
C ARG A 36 11.93 -4.40 -11.84
N VAL A 37 12.55 -4.96 -10.80
CA VAL A 37 12.60 -6.42 -10.56
C VAL A 37 11.20 -6.99 -10.32
N ALA A 38 10.34 -6.27 -9.58
CA ALA A 38 8.97 -6.69 -9.35
C ALA A 38 8.15 -6.67 -10.65
N ALA A 39 8.35 -5.65 -11.50
CA ALA A 39 7.74 -5.56 -12.82
C ALA A 39 8.12 -6.76 -13.70
N GLU A 40 9.39 -7.16 -13.72
CA GLU A 40 9.85 -8.34 -14.46
C GLU A 40 9.21 -9.64 -13.97
N LYS A 41 9.07 -9.81 -12.65
CA LYS A 41 8.40 -10.98 -12.07
C LYS A 41 6.91 -11.04 -12.40
N LEU A 42 6.26 -9.89 -12.53
CA LEU A 42 4.84 -9.77 -12.88
C LEU A 42 4.58 -9.68 -14.37
N ALA A 43 5.60 -9.65 -15.23
CA ALA A 43 5.44 -9.47 -16.68
C ALA A 43 4.54 -10.54 -17.34
N SER A 44 4.50 -11.76 -16.79
CA SER A 44 3.64 -12.85 -17.28
C SER A 44 2.29 -12.96 -16.57
N THR A 45 1.96 -12.01 -15.69
CA THR A 45 0.71 -12.05 -14.90
C THR A 45 -0.48 -11.47 -15.66
N ASP A 46 -0.25 -10.81 -16.81
CA ASP A 46 -1.27 -10.18 -17.66
C ASP A 46 -2.20 -9.24 -16.84
N ILE A 47 -1.61 -8.22 -16.21
CA ILE A 47 -2.35 -7.26 -15.39
C ILE A 47 -3.09 -6.28 -16.29
N ASP A 48 -4.42 -6.23 -16.15
CA ASP A 48 -5.30 -5.35 -16.94
C ASP A 48 -5.41 -3.95 -16.32
N VAL A 49 -5.46 -3.86 -14.99
CA VAL A 49 -5.70 -2.61 -14.28
C VAL A 49 -4.78 -2.49 -13.06
N ILE A 50 -4.18 -1.33 -12.91
CA ILE A 50 -3.39 -0.98 -11.72
C ILE A 50 -4.04 0.23 -11.03
N TYR A 51 -4.36 0.09 -9.76
CA TYR A 51 -4.73 1.18 -8.88
C TYR A 51 -3.56 1.52 -7.98
N THR A 52 -3.12 2.78 -7.96
CA THR A 52 -2.08 3.25 -7.03
C THR A 52 -2.64 4.29 -6.08
N SER A 53 -1.95 4.57 -4.98
CA SER A 53 -2.16 5.81 -4.25
C SER A 53 -1.68 7.02 -5.09
N CYS A 54 -2.01 8.24 -4.64
CA CYS A 54 -1.55 9.47 -5.26
C CYS A 54 -0.13 9.88 -4.82
N LEU A 55 0.53 9.10 -3.95
CA LEU A 55 1.88 9.41 -3.49
C LEU A 55 2.92 8.91 -4.50
N SER A 56 3.93 9.75 -4.79
CA SER A 56 4.91 9.54 -5.86
C SER A 56 5.55 8.15 -5.84
N ARG A 57 5.91 7.63 -4.66
CA ARG A 57 6.53 6.32 -4.48
C ARG A 57 5.67 5.15 -4.97
N ALA A 58 4.35 5.24 -4.75
CA ALA A 58 3.42 4.20 -5.23
C ALA A 58 3.12 4.35 -6.71
N MET A 59 3.00 5.60 -7.19
CA MET A 59 2.83 5.90 -8.62
C MET A 59 4.03 5.40 -9.43
N GLU A 60 5.28 5.74 -9.03
CA GLU A 60 6.49 5.25 -9.68
C GLU A 60 6.55 3.72 -9.72
N THR A 61 6.20 3.06 -8.61
CA THR A 61 6.19 1.59 -8.52
C THR A 61 5.15 0.99 -9.47
N GLY A 62 3.93 1.53 -9.47
CA GLY A 62 2.84 1.06 -10.35
C GLY A 62 3.14 1.27 -11.83
N LEU A 63 3.72 2.41 -12.20
CA LEU A 63 4.13 2.71 -13.56
C LEU A 63 5.25 1.80 -14.05
N ALA A 64 6.20 1.43 -13.17
CA ALA A 64 7.22 0.45 -13.51
C ALA A 64 6.59 -0.91 -13.86
N VAL A 65 5.59 -1.38 -13.10
CA VAL A 65 4.87 -2.61 -13.42
C VAL A 65 4.08 -2.46 -14.73
N ALA A 66 3.34 -1.36 -14.90
CA ALA A 66 2.54 -1.09 -16.10
C ALA A 66 3.37 -1.09 -17.39
N SER A 67 4.64 -0.63 -17.32
CA SER A 67 5.53 -0.54 -18.48
C SER A 67 5.82 -1.89 -19.15
N LEU A 68 5.64 -3.00 -18.45
CA LEU A 68 5.83 -4.37 -18.96
C LEU A 68 4.50 -5.10 -19.18
N GLN A 69 3.36 -4.43 -19.05
CA GLN A 69 2.04 -5.00 -19.29
C GLN A 69 1.47 -4.51 -20.62
N LYS A 70 0.67 -5.35 -21.28
CA LYS A 70 0.00 -4.98 -22.53
C LYS A 70 -1.36 -4.34 -22.22
N ASP A 71 -1.60 -3.14 -22.74
CA ASP A 71 -2.89 -2.43 -22.65
C ASP A 71 -3.39 -2.22 -21.18
N CYS A 72 -2.47 -2.15 -20.22
CA CYS A 72 -2.78 -1.95 -18.81
C CYS A 72 -3.25 -0.51 -18.53
N GLN A 73 -4.37 -0.38 -17.84
CA GLN A 73 -4.88 0.92 -17.37
C GLN A 73 -4.35 1.23 -15.97
N VAL A 74 -3.94 2.49 -15.74
CA VAL A 74 -3.44 2.91 -14.43
C VAL A 74 -4.29 4.06 -13.89
N PHE A 75 -4.75 3.91 -12.64
CA PHE A 75 -5.55 4.91 -11.92
C PHE A 75 -4.89 5.27 -10.58
N HIS A 76 -4.92 6.55 -10.21
CA HIS A 76 -4.38 7.06 -8.96
C HIS A 76 -5.53 7.47 -8.05
N LEU A 77 -5.59 6.94 -6.83
CA LEU A 77 -6.72 7.10 -5.92
C LEU A 77 -6.25 7.55 -4.53
N GLU A 78 -6.80 8.65 -4.03
CA GLU A 78 -6.50 9.18 -2.69
C GLU A 78 -6.88 8.21 -1.57
N CYS A 79 -7.94 7.42 -1.76
CA CYS A 79 -8.34 6.42 -0.76
C CYS A 79 -7.29 5.33 -0.51
N LEU A 80 -6.27 5.21 -1.38
CA LEU A 80 -5.14 4.31 -1.24
C LEU A 80 -3.88 5.00 -0.67
N ASN A 81 -3.91 6.30 -0.34
CA ASN A 81 -2.80 6.97 0.31
C ASN A 81 -2.49 6.33 1.68
N GLU A 82 -1.22 6.37 2.09
CA GLU A 82 -0.81 5.80 3.38
C GLU A 82 -1.55 6.46 4.54
N ASN A 83 -1.61 5.76 5.67
CA ASN A 83 -2.11 6.31 6.92
C ASN A 83 -1.35 7.60 7.25
N ASP A 84 -2.07 8.65 7.57
CA ASP A 84 -1.49 9.88 8.09
C ASP A 84 -1.08 9.64 9.56
N PHE A 85 0.23 9.58 9.80
CA PHE A 85 0.77 9.42 11.14
C PHE A 85 0.96 10.76 11.88
N GLY A 86 0.55 11.88 11.27
CA GLY A 86 0.58 13.20 11.88
C GLY A 86 1.95 13.58 12.40
N GLU A 87 2.02 13.98 13.68
CA GLU A 87 3.25 14.45 14.33
C GLU A 87 4.38 13.41 14.41
N PHE A 88 4.08 12.12 14.17
CA PHE A 88 5.09 11.06 14.14
C PHE A 88 5.82 10.96 12.80
N GLU A 89 5.32 11.58 11.72
CA GLU A 89 5.96 11.48 10.43
C GLU A 89 7.40 12.02 10.47
N GLY A 90 8.33 11.29 9.88
CA GLY A 90 9.75 11.61 9.87
C GLY A 90 10.51 11.25 11.16
N GLN A 91 9.83 10.86 12.23
CA GLN A 91 10.47 10.39 13.46
C GLN A 91 10.97 8.94 13.32
N ASP A 92 11.81 8.51 14.28
CA ASP A 92 12.31 7.14 14.33
C ASP A 92 11.15 6.15 14.57
N ARG A 93 11.01 5.18 13.68
CA ARG A 93 10.00 4.12 13.77
C ARG A 93 10.18 3.23 15.01
N LEU A 94 11.39 3.16 15.58
CA LEU A 94 11.70 2.36 16.77
C LEU A 94 11.48 3.13 18.06
N SER A 95 11.10 4.42 18.04
CA SER A 95 10.84 5.18 19.26
C SER A 95 9.76 4.49 20.10
N GLU A 96 9.96 4.46 21.41
CA GLU A 96 9.04 3.82 22.37
C GLU A 96 7.64 4.45 22.29
N GLU A 97 7.59 5.76 22.08
CA GLU A 97 6.33 6.50 21.96
C GLU A 97 5.52 6.03 20.75
N TYR A 98 6.12 5.97 19.57
CA TYR A 98 5.43 5.47 18.37
C TYR A 98 5.03 4.00 18.51
N GLN A 99 5.90 3.16 19.07
CA GLN A 99 5.60 1.74 19.25
C GLN A 99 4.41 1.52 20.23
N ARG A 100 4.25 2.38 21.21
CA ARG A 100 3.08 2.38 22.11
C ARG A 100 1.83 2.86 21.38
N GLU A 101 1.88 4.00 20.67
CA GLU A 101 0.72 4.55 19.95
C GLU A 101 0.26 3.64 18.81
N LYS A 102 1.17 2.99 18.11
CA LYS A 102 0.86 2.01 17.05
C LYS A 102 -0.06 0.88 17.51
N ARG A 103 -0.08 0.54 18.79
CA ARG A 103 -0.95 -0.49 19.36
C ARG A 103 -2.39 -0.04 19.55
N ASN A 104 -2.65 1.26 19.45
CA ASN A 104 -3.97 1.86 19.63
C ASN A 104 -4.69 2.04 18.28
N CYS A 105 -5.08 0.94 17.62
CA CYS A 105 -5.64 0.95 16.26
C CYS A 105 -6.86 1.85 16.08
N PHE A 106 -7.63 2.11 17.15
CA PHE A 106 -8.85 2.91 17.13
C PHE A 106 -8.61 4.38 17.51
N LYS A 107 -7.43 4.74 17.99
CA LYS A 107 -7.05 6.10 18.35
C LYS A 107 -6.34 6.77 17.18
N ARG A 108 -6.70 8.01 16.88
CA ARG A 108 -5.96 8.82 15.91
C ARG A 108 -4.58 9.16 16.41
N TYR A 109 -3.60 9.12 15.52
CA TYR A 109 -2.31 9.76 15.78
C TYR A 109 -2.51 11.27 15.97
N PRO A 110 -1.73 11.95 16.80
CA PRO A 110 -1.81 13.41 16.93
C PRO A 110 -1.65 14.09 15.58
N GLY A 111 -2.69 14.82 15.15
CA GLY A 111 -2.72 15.46 13.85
C GLY A 111 -2.91 14.54 12.63
N GLY A 112 -3.21 13.25 12.86
CA GLY A 112 -3.33 12.25 11.79
C GLY A 112 -4.59 11.39 11.87
N GLU A 113 -4.54 10.23 11.22
CA GLU A 113 -5.61 9.23 11.11
C GLU A 113 -5.47 8.11 12.16
N SER A 114 -6.56 7.41 12.45
CA SER A 114 -6.57 6.07 13.05
C SER A 114 -6.68 5.00 11.96
N PHE A 115 -6.45 3.73 12.30
CA PHE A 115 -6.71 2.65 11.35
C PHE A 115 -8.20 2.48 11.02
N LEU A 116 -9.14 2.97 11.87
CA LEU A 116 -10.56 3.04 11.51
C LEU A 116 -10.83 4.08 10.42
N ASP A 117 -10.19 5.25 10.48
CA ASP A 117 -10.32 6.26 9.42
C ASP A 117 -9.80 5.70 8.09
N VAL A 118 -8.68 5.00 8.10
CA VAL A 118 -8.14 4.29 6.92
C VAL A 118 -9.11 3.23 6.40
N ALA A 119 -9.64 2.37 7.28
CA ALA A 119 -10.61 1.34 6.89
C ALA A 119 -11.88 1.96 6.29
N ALA A 120 -12.33 3.09 6.83
CA ALA A 120 -13.52 3.81 6.33
C ALA A 120 -13.38 4.29 4.89
N ARG A 121 -12.16 4.55 4.39
CA ARG A 121 -11.90 4.93 3.00
C ARG A 121 -11.50 3.77 2.09
N VAL A 122 -10.83 2.75 2.63
CA VAL A 122 -10.33 1.60 1.86
C VAL A 122 -11.40 0.53 1.64
N TYR A 123 -12.19 0.18 2.66
CA TYR A 123 -13.19 -0.89 2.56
C TYR A 123 -14.29 -0.62 1.51
N PRO A 124 -14.85 0.59 1.42
CA PRO A 124 -15.80 0.91 0.34
C PRO A 124 -15.18 0.75 -1.06
N PHE A 125 -13.92 1.14 -1.23
CA PHE A 125 -13.20 0.94 -2.49
C PHE A 125 -13.09 -0.55 -2.83
N ILE A 126 -12.62 -1.40 -1.90
CA ILE A 126 -12.51 -2.86 -2.13
C ILE A 126 -13.88 -3.47 -2.43
N LYS A 127 -14.93 -3.10 -1.67
CA LYS A 127 -16.29 -3.59 -1.89
C LYS A 127 -16.79 -3.24 -3.30
N ASN A 128 -16.58 -2.00 -3.74
CA ASN A 128 -16.98 -1.55 -5.08
C ASN A 128 -16.19 -2.28 -6.17
N LEU A 129 -14.87 -2.43 -5.98
CA LEU A 129 -14.00 -3.17 -6.89
C LEU A 129 -14.49 -4.61 -7.10
N LEU A 130 -14.81 -5.32 -6.00
CA LEU A 130 -15.29 -6.70 -6.04
C LEU A 130 -16.68 -6.84 -6.69
N SER A 131 -17.47 -5.77 -6.66
CA SER A 131 -18.84 -5.74 -7.20
C SER A 131 -18.89 -5.21 -8.64
N ASP A 132 -17.78 -4.74 -9.21
CA ASP A 132 -17.76 -4.17 -10.56
C ASP A 132 -17.81 -5.29 -11.62
N PRO A 133 -18.89 -5.36 -12.44
CA PRO A 133 -19.02 -6.39 -13.46
C PRO A 133 -17.94 -6.29 -14.55
N SER A 134 -17.38 -5.11 -14.80
CA SER A 134 -16.36 -4.88 -15.81
C SER A 134 -14.99 -5.46 -15.44
N LEU A 135 -14.79 -5.79 -14.17
CA LEU A 135 -13.56 -6.33 -13.62
C LEU A 135 -13.60 -7.83 -13.33
N GLN A 136 -14.73 -8.51 -13.57
CA GLN A 136 -14.89 -9.93 -13.16
C GLN A 136 -13.88 -10.88 -13.82
N ASP A 137 -13.49 -10.63 -15.07
CA ASP A 137 -12.51 -11.44 -15.81
C ASP A 137 -11.12 -10.79 -15.87
N LYS A 138 -10.89 -9.75 -15.06
CA LYS A 138 -9.66 -8.95 -15.07
C LYS A 138 -8.68 -9.37 -13.98
N THR A 139 -7.40 -9.13 -14.27
CA THR A 139 -6.33 -9.14 -13.25
C THR A 139 -6.06 -7.70 -12.80
N VAL A 140 -6.24 -7.46 -11.53
CA VAL A 140 -6.11 -6.13 -10.92
C VAL A 140 -4.94 -6.13 -9.93
N LEU A 141 -4.14 -5.07 -9.95
CA LEU A 141 -3.08 -4.83 -8.97
C LEU A 141 -3.33 -3.53 -8.21
N ILE A 142 -3.29 -3.58 -6.90
CA ILE A 142 -3.28 -2.40 -6.03
C ILE A 142 -1.84 -2.16 -5.57
N VAL A 143 -1.26 -1.00 -5.90
CA VAL A 143 0.06 -0.59 -5.41
C VAL A 143 -0.11 0.51 -4.38
N SER A 144 0.24 0.21 -3.13
CA SER A 144 -0.01 1.10 -2.02
C SER A 144 1.11 1.00 -0.96
N HIS A 145 0.79 1.02 0.32
CA HIS A 145 1.69 1.24 1.43
C HIS A 145 1.51 0.17 2.52
N GLY A 146 2.43 0.13 3.48
CA GLY A 146 2.42 -0.89 4.52
C GLY A 146 1.16 -0.89 5.39
N GLY A 147 0.69 0.30 5.80
CA GLY A 147 -0.55 0.44 6.58
C GLY A 147 -1.79 0.08 5.77
N ILE A 148 -1.83 0.47 4.50
CA ILE A 148 -2.95 0.16 3.61
C ILE A 148 -3.00 -1.34 3.27
N CYS A 149 -1.85 -1.96 2.97
CA CYS A 149 -1.80 -3.42 2.74
C CYS A 149 -2.31 -4.20 3.95
N ARG A 150 -1.98 -3.75 5.18
CA ARG A 150 -2.51 -4.31 6.43
C ARG A 150 -4.04 -4.21 6.48
N VAL A 151 -4.59 -3.02 6.21
CA VAL A 151 -6.04 -2.79 6.22
C VAL A 151 -6.72 -3.58 5.10
N ILE A 152 -6.14 -3.67 3.91
CA ILE A 152 -6.67 -4.53 2.83
C ILE A 152 -6.68 -6.00 3.28
N SER A 153 -5.59 -6.49 3.89
CA SER A 153 -5.53 -7.88 4.38
C SER A 153 -6.64 -8.18 5.38
N SER A 154 -6.96 -7.24 6.29
CA SER A 154 -8.04 -7.43 7.27
C SER A 154 -9.46 -7.39 6.68
N TYR A 155 -9.63 -6.95 5.43
CA TYR A 155 -10.88 -7.09 4.70
C TYR A 155 -11.12 -8.53 4.21
N PHE A 156 -10.06 -9.25 3.84
CA PHE A 156 -10.14 -10.57 3.23
C PHE A 156 -9.98 -11.73 4.23
N ARG A 157 -9.43 -11.47 5.40
CA ARG A 157 -9.22 -12.48 6.44
C ARG A 157 -9.31 -11.91 7.84
N ASP A 158 -9.76 -12.73 8.77
CA ASP A 158 -9.71 -12.37 10.18
C ASP A 158 -8.26 -12.28 10.65
N MET A 159 -7.97 -11.29 11.48
CA MET A 159 -6.64 -11.04 12.03
C MET A 159 -6.76 -10.78 13.54
N GLU A 160 -5.92 -11.44 14.32
CA GLU A 160 -5.76 -11.09 15.72
C GLU A 160 -5.10 -9.71 15.86
N ASN A 161 -5.36 -9.01 16.98
CA ASN A 161 -4.84 -7.66 17.19
C ASN A 161 -3.31 -7.58 17.01
N GLU A 162 -2.56 -8.54 17.57
CA GLU A 162 -1.11 -8.56 17.47
C GLU A 162 -0.65 -8.85 16.03
N GLU A 163 -1.34 -9.73 15.33
CA GLU A 163 -1.07 -9.99 13.91
C GLU A 163 -1.29 -8.73 13.07
N PHE A 164 -2.40 -8.02 13.28
CA PHE A 164 -2.68 -6.77 12.59
C PHE A 164 -1.58 -5.72 12.84
N ILE A 165 -1.18 -5.52 14.09
CA ILE A 165 -0.16 -4.53 14.48
C ILE A 165 1.21 -4.87 13.90
N THR A 166 1.57 -6.15 13.85
CA THR A 166 2.89 -6.62 13.38
C THR A 166 2.94 -6.92 11.90
N PHE A 167 1.79 -6.94 11.20
CA PHE A 167 1.77 -7.17 9.75
C PHE A 167 2.74 -6.24 9.02
N ALA A 168 3.59 -6.81 8.19
CA ALA A 168 4.57 -6.09 7.39
C ALA A 168 4.73 -6.72 6.01
N MET A 169 4.47 -5.94 4.98
CA MET A 169 4.81 -6.28 3.61
C MET A 169 6.15 -5.62 3.24
N PRO A 170 7.14 -6.35 2.72
CA PRO A 170 8.41 -5.74 2.30
C PRO A 170 8.21 -4.78 1.12
N ASN A 171 9.14 -3.87 0.90
CA ASN A 171 9.11 -2.98 -0.26
C ASN A 171 9.09 -3.80 -1.56
N CYS A 172 8.19 -3.46 -2.48
CA CYS A 172 7.84 -4.22 -3.68
C CYS A 172 7.42 -5.69 -3.43
N GLY A 173 7.13 -6.07 -2.17
CA GLY A 173 6.43 -7.31 -1.87
C GLY A 173 5.02 -7.27 -2.44
N TYR A 174 4.55 -8.39 -2.97
CA TYR A 174 3.20 -8.53 -3.50
C TYR A 174 2.64 -9.91 -3.21
N GLU A 175 1.32 -9.98 -3.16
CA GLU A 175 0.60 -11.24 -3.00
C GLU A 175 -0.76 -11.18 -3.69
N GLN A 176 -1.28 -12.33 -4.11
CA GLN A 176 -2.66 -12.45 -4.56
C GLN A 176 -3.56 -12.59 -3.34
N ILE A 177 -4.61 -11.75 -3.27
CA ILE A 177 -5.53 -11.67 -2.12
C ILE A 177 -6.98 -12.08 -2.46
N TYR A 178 -7.27 -12.22 -3.77
CA TYR A 178 -8.57 -12.67 -4.25
C TYR A 178 -8.44 -13.35 -5.62
#